data_bdce2d376ac0d91fb9a90295f5bb2e01
#
_entry.id   bdce2d376ac0d91fb9a90295f5bb2e01
#
_cell.length_a   1.000
_cell.length_b   1.000
_cell.length_c   1.000
_cell.angle_alpha   90.00
_cell.angle_beta   90.00
_cell.angle_gamma   90.00
#
_symmetry.space_group_name_H-M   'P 1'
#
loop_
_entity.id
_entity.type
_entity.pdbx_description
1 polymer ?
#
loop_
_entity_poly.entity_id
_entity_poly.type
_entity_poly.pdbx_seq_one_letter_code
_entity_poly.pdbx_strand_id
1 'polypeptide(L)'
;MKQYLDLVRTILDTGTWQENRTGVRTISMPGAMLRFDLQQGFPAVTTKKLAFKSAVGELVGFLRASRSAADFRDLGCKVWDANANQNEQWLANPYREGPDDLGDVYGVQWRKWPAYKVLDADASAQLADAQARGFRVMTQFEEDGRAKVLLYKAIDQLRQCLDTIMQNPADRRILFHAWNPAVLDQIALPACHLLYQFLPNVTRREISLCLYIRSNDVGLGTPFNLTEGAALLHLVGRLTGYTPRWFSYFIGDAHIYENQLDMLQQQLQREPYESPQLVISERVPEYAKTGVYEPEWLEKIEPADFSLAGYRHHEPLTAPMAI
;
A
#
# COMPACT_ATOMS: atom_id res chain seq x y z
N MET A 1 -19.96 -5.94 -0.27
CA MET A 1 -19.53 -4.83 -1.18
C MET A 1 -20.58 -3.73 -1.40
N LYS A 2 -21.72 -3.78 -0.70
CA LYS A 2 -22.80 -2.77 -0.84
C LYS A 2 -22.28 -1.33 -0.57
N GLN A 3 -21.51 -1.12 0.51
CA GLN A 3 -20.96 0.20 0.84
C GLN A 3 -20.08 0.82 -0.25
N TYR A 4 -19.39 0.01 -1.07
CA TYR A 4 -18.64 0.52 -2.23
C TYR A 4 -19.61 1.05 -3.31
N LEU A 5 -20.68 0.31 -3.62
CA LEU A 5 -21.70 0.77 -4.58
C LEU A 5 -22.44 2.01 -4.07
N ASP A 6 -22.69 2.09 -2.77
CA ASP A 6 -23.31 3.26 -2.12
C ASP A 6 -22.40 4.49 -2.22
N LEU A 7 -21.07 4.32 -2.06
CA LEU A 7 -20.11 5.39 -2.29
C LEU A 7 -20.14 5.87 -3.74
N VAL A 8 -20.16 4.96 -4.73
CA VAL A 8 -20.26 5.32 -6.15
C VAL A 8 -21.53 6.15 -6.39
N ARG A 9 -22.71 5.70 -5.89
CA ARG A 9 -23.97 6.47 -6.01
C ARG A 9 -23.85 7.84 -5.39
N THR A 10 -23.32 7.92 -4.17
CA THR A 10 -23.17 9.18 -3.45
C THR A 10 -22.32 10.18 -4.24
N ILE A 11 -21.19 9.74 -4.81
CA ILE A 11 -20.35 10.61 -5.62
C ILE A 11 -21.08 11.09 -6.89
N LEU A 12 -21.78 10.18 -7.58
CA LEU A 12 -22.53 10.53 -8.79
C LEU A 12 -23.68 11.52 -8.51
N ASP A 13 -24.33 11.42 -7.35
CA ASP A 13 -25.48 12.22 -6.95
C ASP A 13 -25.10 13.58 -6.35
N THR A 14 -23.96 13.65 -5.61
CA THR A 14 -23.62 14.80 -4.77
C THR A 14 -22.26 15.41 -5.05
N GLY A 15 -21.41 14.74 -5.84
CA GLY A 15 -20.06 15.20 -6.16
C GLY A 15 -20.05 16.42 -7.07
N THR A 16 -18.91 17.08 -7.11
CA THR A 16 -18.69 18.28 -7.92
C THR A 16 -17.72 17.98 -9.06
N TRP A 17 -18.05 18.45 -10.26
CA TRP A 17 -17.19 18.36 -11.43
C TRP A 17 -15.93 19.21 -11.26
N GLN A 18 -14.77 18.64 -11.59
CA GLN A 18 -13.48 19.31 -11.52
C GLN A 18 -12.61 18.95 -12.72
N GLU A 19 -11.86 19.95 -13.20
CA GLU A 19 -10.73 19.74 -14.10
C GLU A 19 -9.52 19.27 -13.27
N ASN A 20 -8.62 18.50 -13.89
CA ASN A 20 -7.41 18.04 -13.24
C ASN A 20 -6.25 17.83 -14.24
N ARG A 21 -5.08 17.47 -13.74
CA ARG A 21 -3.84 17.33 -14.53
C ARG A 21 -3.90 16.29 -15.65
N THR A 22 -4.81 15.31 -15.56
CA THR A 22 -4.89 14.21 -16.55
C THR A 22 -5.66 14.61 -17.82
N GLY A 23 -6.29 15.79 -17.84
CA GLY A 23 -7.14 16.24 -18.94
C GLY A 23 -8.49 15.53 -19.03
N VAL A 24 -8.78 14.56 -18.17
CA VAL A 24 -10.09 13.89 -18.03
C VAL A 24 -10.77 14.41 -16.78
N ARG A 25 -11.92 15.06 -16.91
CA ARG A 25 -12.68 15.60 -15.77
C ARG A 25 -13.06 14.53 -14.77
N THR A 26 -13.22 14.93 -13.51
CA THR A 26 -13.70 14.06 -12.44
C THR A 26 -14.93 14.63 -11.75
N ILE A 27 -15.82 13.76 -11.28
CA ILE A 27 -16.77 14.09 -10.22
C ILE A 27 -16.11 13.73 -8.91
N SER A 28 -15.90 14.71 -8.02
CA SER A 28 -15.18 14.54 -6.77
C SER A 28 -16.03 14.87 -5.55
N MET A 29 -15.79 14.12 -4.48
CA MET A 29 -16.39 14.34 -3.16
C MET A 29 -15.29 14.24 -2.09
N PRO A 30 -15.07 15.26 -1.24
CA PRO A 30 -14.09 15.22 -0.17
C PRO A 30 -14.57 14.37 0.99
N GLY A 31 -13.69 13.56 1.55
CA GLY A 31 -13.91 12.84 2.80
C GLY A 31 -14.92 11.69 2.67
N ALA A 32 -14.43 10.48 2.43
CA ALA A 32 -15.26 9.27 2.45
C ALA A 32 -14.64 8.20 3.35
N MET A 33 -15.46 7.29 3.86
CA MET A 33 -15.01 6.16 4.66
C MET A 33 -15.80 4.91 4.28
N LEU A 34 -15.07 3.83 4.03
CA LEU A 34 -15.63 2.47 3.93
C LEU A 34 -15.11 1.64 5.11
N ARG A 35 -15.94 0.75 5.65
CA ARG A 35 -15.53 -0.13 6.75
C ARG A 35 -16.04 -1.53 6.50
N PHE A 36 -15.11 -2.49 6.51
CA PHE A 36 -15.39 -3.90 6.24
C PHE A 36 -15.11 -4.75 7.46
N ASP A 37 -16.07 -5.64 7.79
CA ASP A 37 -15.88 -6.72 8.74
C ASP A 37 -15.32 -7.92 7.98
N LEU A 38 -14.03 -8.20 8.14
CA LEU A 38 -13.36 -9.28 7.41
C LEU A 38 -13.80 -10.68 7.86
N GLN A 39 -14.52 -10.80 8.97
CA GLN A 39 -15.18 -12.05 9.36
C GLN A 39 -16.43 -12.33 8.51
N GLN A 40 -17.00 -11.31 7.85
CA GLN A 40 -18.11 -11.47 6.90
C GLN A 40 -17.63 -11.77 5.47
N GLY A 41 -16.32 -11.85 5.26
CA GLY A 41 -15.68 -12.12 3.99
C GLY A 41 -14.72 -11.04 3.52
N PHE A 42 -13.94 -11.39 2.51
CA PHE A 42 -12.95 -10.52 1.91
C PHE A 42 -13.62 -9.44 1.04
N PRO A 43 -13.18 -8.16 1.08
CA PRO A 43 -13.84 -7.06 0.37
C PRO A 43 -13.51 -7.04 -1.14
N ALA A 44 -13.73 -8.16 -1.82
CA ALA A 44 -13.60 -8.26 -3.27
C ALA A 44 -14.86 -7.76 -3.97
N VAL A 45 -14.71 -6.91 -4.98
CA VAL A 45 -15.82 -6.52 -5.84
C VAL A 45 -16.32 -7.75 -6.60
N THR A 46 -17.65 -7.94 -6.63
CA THR A 46 -18.30 -9.06 -7.32
C THR A 46 -19.21 -8.60 -8.46
N THR A 47 -19.56 -7.32 -8.50
CA THR A 47 -20.38 -6.69 -9.58
C THR A 47 -19.63 -6.50 -10.90
N LYS A 48 -18.32 -6.73 -10.88
CA LYS A 48 -17.45 -6.93 -12.05
C LYS A 48 -16.30 -7.85 -11.65
N LYS A 49 -15.57 -8.38 -12.64
CA LYS A 49 -14.36 -9.18 -12.35
C LYS A 49 -13.29 -8.29 -11.71
N LEU A 50 -12.80 -8.71 -10.53
CA LEU A 50 -11.67 -8.08 -9.86
C LEU A 50 -10.35 -8.53 -10.49
N ALA A 51 -9.42 -7.61 -10.70
CA ALA A 51 -8.05 -7.91 -11.12
C ALA A 51 -7.19 -8.41 -9.93
N PHE A 52 -7.68 -9.43 -9.21
CA PHE A 52 -7.12 -9.91 -7.95
C PHE A 52 -5.63 -10.24 -8.04
N LYS A 53 -5.23 -11.00 -9.09
CA LYS A 53 -3.82 -11.38 -9.28
C LYS A 53 -2.90 -10.18 -9.46
N SER A 54 -3.38 -9.14 -10.16
CA SER A 54 -2.62 -7.91 -10.37
C SER A 54 -2.50 -7.12 -9.06
N ALA A 55 -3.57 -7.02 -8.27
CA ALA A 55 -3.54 -6.32 -6.97
C ALA A 55 -2.61 -7.00 -5.96
N VAL A 56 -2.64 -8.33 -5.85
CA VAL A 56 -1.68 -9.02 -4.97
C VAL A 56 -0.26 -8.99 -5.51
N GLY A 57 -0.08 -8.96 -6.84
CA GLY A 57 1.24 -8.76 -7.47
C GLY A 57 1.83 -7.39 -7.11
N GLU A 58 1.01 -6.34 -7.12
CA GLU A 58 1.41 -5.01 -6.67
C GLU A 58 1.80 -4.99 -5.19
N LEU A 59 0.96 -5.56 -4.33
CA LEU A 59 1.26 -5.69 -2.90
C LEU A 59 2.61 -6.38 -2.68
N VAL A 60 2.87 -7.51 -3.35
CA VAL A 60 4.15 -8.23 -3.24
C VAL A 60 5.32 -7.38 -3.71
N GLY A 61 5.16 -6.62 -4.80
CA GLY A 61 6.16 -5.65 -5.26
C GLY A 61 6.48 -4.59 -4.19
N PHE A 62 5.46 -4.06 -3.52
CA PHE A 62 5.67 -3.13 -2.40
C PHE A 62 6.36 -3.79 -1.20
N LEU A 63 5.99 -5.01 -0.85
CA LEU A 63 6.64 -5.77 0.23
C LEU A 63 8.12 -6.03 -0.06
N ARG A 64 8.52 -6.15 -1.32
CA ARG A 64 9.90 -6.32 -1.78
C ARG A 64 10.65 -5.01 -2.00
N ALA A 65 9.98 -3.86 -1.79
CA ALA A 65 10.54 -2.53 -2.06
C ALA A 65 11.03 -2.38 -3.52
N SER A 66 10.23 -2.87 -4.47
CA SER A 66 10.52 -2.76 -5.90
C SER A 66 10.49 -1.32 -6.37
N ARG A 67 11.44 -0.95 -7.23
CA ARG A 67 11.58 0.37 -7.88
C ARG A 67 11.32 0.32 -9.38
N SER A 68 11.06 -0.86 -9.92
CA SER A 68 10.98 -1.09 -11.36
C SER A 68 9.61 -1.64 -11.77
N ALA A 69 9.01 -1.06 -12.80
CA ALA A 69 7.80 -1.60 -13.43
C ALA A 69 8.01 -3.03 -13.97
N ALA A 70 9.25 -3.40 -14.33
CA ALA A 70 9.59 -4.77 -14.73
C ALA A 70 9.36 -5.76 -13.58
N ASP A 71 9.79 -5.43 -12.35
CA ASP A 71 9.56 -6.29 -11.17
C ASP A 71 8.06 -6.51 -10.94
N PHE A 72 7.24 -5.46 -11.07
CA PHE A 72 5.79 -5.57 -10.94
C PHE A 72 5.18 -6.44 -12.06
N ARG A 73 5.67 -6.33 -13.31
CA ARG A 73 5.22 -7.19 -14.43
C ARG A 73 5.51 -8.67 -14.16
N ASP A 74 6.70 -8.97 -13.63
CA ASP A 74 7.09 -10.34 -13.28
C ASP A 74 6.19 -10.94 -12.19
N LEU A 75 5.66 -10.09 -11.31
CA LEU A 75 4.66 -10.43 -10.29
C LEU A 75 3.21 -10.44 -10.84
N GLY A 76 3.02 -10.22 -12.15
CA GLY A 76 1.70 -10.21 -12.80
C GLY A 76 0.93 -8.89 -12.71
N CYS A 77 1.60 -7.80 -12.32
CA CYS A 77 1.02 -6.45 -12.22
C CYS A 77 1.61 -5.53 -13.29
N LYS A 78 0.76 -5.01 -14.17
CA LYS A 78 1.14 -4.10 -15.28
C LYS A 78 0.71 -2.65 -15.06
N VAL A 79 0.14 -2.32 -13.90
CA VAL A 79 -0.45 -0.98 -13.66
C VAL A 79 0.61 0.12 -13.61
N TRP A 80 1.88 -0.22 -13.39
CA TRP A 80 2.99 0.70 -13.30
C TRP A 80 3.66 1.02 -14.64
N ASP A 81 3.37 0.25 -15.71
CA ASP A 81 4.02 0.40 -17.01
C ASP A 81 3.87 1.81 -17.59
N ALA A 82 2.68 2.37 -17.51
CA ALA A 82 2.41 3.71 -18.03
C ALA A 82 3.09 4.80 -17.19
N ASN A 83 3.09 4.67 -15.86
CA ASN A 83 3.79 5.61 -14.97
C ASN A 83 5.31 5.62 -15.23
N ALA A 84 5.93 4.45 -15.44
CA ALA A 84 7.36 4.33 -15.68
C ALA A 84 7.78 4.79 -17.07
N ASN A 85 6.95 4.51 -18.13
CA ASN A 85 7.39 4.55 -19.50
C ASN A 85 6.56 5.44 -20.44
N GLN A 86 5.46 6.06 -19.96
CA GLN A 86 4.58 6.91 -20.77
C GLN A 86 4.27 8.25 -20.11
N ASN A 87 4.55 8.43 -18.82
CA ASN A 87 4.37 9.69 -18.12
C ASN A 87 5.44 10.69 -18.57
N GLU A 88 5.07 11.66 -19.39
CA GLU A 88 5.98 12.63 -19.98
C GLU A 88 6.79 13.41 -18.93
N GLN A 89 6.17 13.79 -17.80
CA GLN A 89 6.86 14.48 -16.72
C GLN A 89 7.96 13.61 -16.09
N TRP A 90 7.67 12.31 -15.91
CA TRP A 90 8.65 11.36 -15.39
C TRP A 90 9.73 11.02 -16.42
N LEU A 91 9.37 10.88 -17.68
CA LEU A 91 10.36 10.65 -18.77
C LEU A 91 11.38 11.79 -18.90
N ALA A 92 10.98 13.03 -18.62
CA ALA A 92 11.84 14.21 -18.62
C ALA A 92 12.54 14.47 -17.27
N ASN A 93 12.27 13.67 -16.24
CA ASN A 93 12.78 13.90 -14.89
C ASN A 93 14.27 13.55 -14.80
N PRO A 94 15.15 14.46 -14.28
CA PRO A 94 16.57 14.20 -14.18
C PRO A 94 16.97 13.10 -13.19
N TYR A 95 16.08 12.71 -12.28
CA TYR A 95 16.30 11.64 -11.32
C TYR A 95 15.92 10.26 -11.87
N ARG A 96 15.29 10.18 -13.04
CA ARG A 96 14.95 8.92 -13.68
C ARG A 96 16.19 8.18 -14.17
N GLU A 97 16.38 6.94 -13.74
CA GLU A 97 17.59 6.14 -14.00
C GLU A 97 17.51 5.30 -15.29
N GLY A 98 16.35 5.25 -15.97
CA GLY A 98 16.23 4.52 -17.24
C GLY A 98 14.85 3.89 -17.48
N PRO A 99 14.74 2.93 -18.43
CA PRO A 99 13.50 2.21 -18.67
C PRO A 99 12.99 1.52 -17.40
N ASP A 100 11.67 1.47 -17.25
CA ASP A 100 10.96 0.85 -16.13
C ASP A 100 11.21 1.46 -14.74
N ASP A 101 12.09 2.47 -14.61
CA ASP A 101 12.36 3.11 -13.33
C ASP A 101 11.14 3.88 -12.81
N LEU A 102 10.85 3.73 -11.53
CA LEU A 102 9.77 4.38 -10.81
C LEU A 102 10.28 5.33 -9.71
N GLY A 103 11.57 5.29 -9.41
CA GLY A 103 12.13 5.91 -8.22
C GLY A 103 11.70 5.20 -6.93
N ASP A 104 11.88 5.88 -5.80
CA ASP A 104 11.61 5.32 -4.47
C ASP A 104 10.11 5.38 -4.11
N VAL A 105 9.26 4.71 -4.91
CA VAL A 105 7.81 4.63 -4.70
C VAL A 105 7.44 3.78 -3.49
N TYR A 106 6.23 3.84 -3.05
CA TYR A 106 5.52 3.11 -1.97
C TYR A 106 6.34 2.12 -1.14
N GLY A 107 6.72 0.98 -1.73
CA GLY A 107 7.39 -0.13 -1.05
C GLY A 107 8.78 0.25 -0.52
N VAL A 108 9.50 1.13 -1.22
CA VAL A 108 10.78 1.64 -0.74
C VAL A 108 10.57 2.47 0.53
N GLN A 109 9.54 3.32 0.55
CA GLN A 109 9.21 4.10 1.74
C GLN A 109 8.78 3.20 2.91
N TRP A 110 8.06 2.11 2.65
CA TRP A 110 7.65 1.16 3.70
C TRP A 110 8.81 0.40 4.30
N ARG A 111 9.76 -0.03 3.45
CA ARG A 111 10.76 -1.05 3.79
C ARG A 111 12.18 -0.51 3.91
N LYS A 112 12.47 0.64 3.30
CA LYS A 112 13.83 1.19 3.19
C LYS A 112 13.86 2.70 3.39
N TRP A 113 13.03 3.25 4.29
CA TRP A 113 13.00 4.69 4.57
C TRP A 113 14.39 5.19 4.97
N PRO A 114 14.96 6.18 4.25
CA PRO A 114 16.31 6.67 4.53
C PRO A 114 16.35 7.50 5.82
N ALA A 115 17.28 7.18 6.70
CA ALA A 115 17.58 7.98 7.88
C ALA A 115 19.07 8.32 7.90
N TYR A 116 19.38 9.58 8.11
CA TYR A 116 20.74 10.10 8.15
C TYR A 116 21.03 10.76 9.49
N LYS A 117 22.27 10.68 9.92
CA LYS A 117 22.83 11.42 11.07
C LYS A 117 24.19 11.96 10.72
N VAL A 118 24.47 13.19 11.15
CA VAL A 118 25.80 13.76 11.13
C VAL A 118 26.28 13.89 12.57
N LEU A 119 27.47 13.34 12.87
CA LEU A 119 28.08 13.41 14.18
C LEU A 119 29.53 13.91 14.04
N ASP A 120 30.08 14.48 15.13
CA ASP A 120 31.50 14.78 15.17
C ASP A 120 32.30 13.47 15.15
N ALA A 121 33.42 13.43 14.45
CA ALA A 121 34.21 12.21 14.31
C ALA A 121 34.83 11.73 15.64
N ASP A 122 35.01 12.64 16.60
CA ASP A 122 35.52 12.35 17.96
C ASP A 122 34.41 11.97 18.94
N ALA A 123 33.12 12.06 18.54
CA ALA A 123 31.98 11.70 19.39
C ALA A 123 31.79 10.17 19.52
N SER A 124 32.81 9.47 20.04
CA SER A 124 32.88 8.00 20.03
C SER A 124 31.71 7.29 20.71
N ALA A 125 31.18 7.82 21.81
CA ALA A 125 30.02 7.25 22.49
C ALA A 125 28.72 7.37 21.64
N GLN A 126 28.49 8.49 20.95
CA GLN A 126 27.35 8.70 20.09
C GLN A 126 27.47 7.86 18.81
N LEU A 127 28.66 7.71 18.27
CA LEU A 127 28.94 6.82 17.13
C LEU A 127 28.65 5.37 17.48
N ALA A 128 29.11 4.89 18.65
CA ALA A 128 28.82 3.54 19.11
C ALA A 128 27.32 3.29 19.34
N ASP A 129 26.57 4.24 19.93
CA ASP A 129 25.12 4.15 20.10
C ASP A 129 24.41 4.10 18.73
N ALA A 130 24.80 4.97 17.80
CA ALA A 130 24.21 4.99 16.45
C ALA A 130 24.47 3.66 15.71
N GLN A 131 25.68 3.12 15.80
CA GLN A 131 26.03 1.82 15.20
C GLN A 131 25.24 0.67 15.84
N ALA A 132 25.10 0.66 17.16
CA ALA A 132 24.27 -0.32 17.88
C ALA A 132 22.79 -0.27 17.43
N ARG A 133 22.30 0.91 17.01
CA ARG A 133 20.97 1.10 16.43
C ARG A 133 20.90 0.81 14.94
N GLY A 134 21.97 0.28 14.32
CA GLY A 134 22.03 -0.17 12.93
C GLY A 134 22.42 0.92 11.93
N PHE A 135 22.90 2.09 12.37
CA PHE A 135 23.49 3.06 11.47
C PHE A 135 24.88 2.60 11.01
N ARG A 136 25.20 2.86 9.76
CA ARG A 136 26.51 2.59 9.15
C ARG A 136 27.14 3.89 8.69
N VAL A 137 28.47 3.97 8.78
CA VAL A 137 29.26 5.08 8.24
C VAL A 137 29.13 5.06 6.71
N MET A 138 28.71 6.17 6.12
CA MET A 138 28.71 6.39 4.67
C MET A 138 29.99 7.07 4.23
N THR A 139 30.33 8.18 4.89
CA THR A 139 31.50 8.98 4.53
C THR A 139 31.95 9.80 5.74
N GLN A 140 33.18 10.30 5.66
CA GLN A 140 33.71 11.31 6.54
C GLN A 140 34.01 12.58 5.72
N PHE A 141 33.79 13.74 6.31
CA PHE A 141 33.99 15.04 5.67
C PHE A 141 34.40 16.09 6.72
N GLU A 142 34.83 17.23 6.27
CA GLU A 142 35.15 18.37 7.13
C GLU A 142 34.08 19.46 6.98
N GLU A 143 33.61 20.01 8.09
CA GLU A 143 32.67 21.12 8.14
C GLU A 143 33.11 22.06 9.26
N ASP A 144 33.32 23.35 8.92
CA ASP A 144 33.78 24.40 9.84
C ASP A 144 35.07 24.02 10.61
N GLY A 145 36.04 23.37 9.94
CA GLY A 145 37.31 22.93 10.52
C GLY A 145 37.18 21.75 11.48
N ARG A 146 36.07 21.03 11.47
CA ARG A 146 35.83 19.83 12.28
C ARG A 146 35.57 18.60 11.43
N ALA A 147 36.19 17.50 11.79
CA ALA A 147 35.93 16.22 11.16
C ALA A 147 34.51 15.70 11.54
N LYS A 148 33.69 15.41 10.55
CA LYS A 148 32.32 14.89 10.69
C LYS A 148 32.18 13.53 10.07
N VAL A 149 31.22 12.76 10.55
CA VAL A 149 30.83 11.44 10.03
C VAL A 149 29.37 11.50 9.61
N LEU A 150 29.09 11.19 8.34
CA LEU A 150 27.74 10.95 7.85
C LEU A 150 27.38 9.48 8.04
N LEU A 151 26.31 9.24 8.75
CA LEU A 151 25.76 7.91 9.02
C LEU A 151 24.43 7.73 8.28
N TYR A 152 24.18 6.50 7.84
CA TYR A 152 22.94 6.10 7.16
C TYR A 152 22.36 4.82 7.78
N LYS A 153 21.05 4.75 7.79
CA LYS A 153 20.27 3.55 8.09
C LYS A 153 19.01 3.51 7.21
N ALA A 154 18.70 2.36 6.63
CA ALA A 154 17.39 2.08 6.08
C ALA A 154 16.44 1.64 7.21
N ILE A 155 15.32 2.32 7.36
CA ILE A 155 14.27 1.96 8.33
C ILE A 155 13.22 1.13 7.60
N ASP A 156 12.99 -0.09 8.08
CA ASP A 156 11.87 -0.93 7.65
C ASP A 156 10.67 -0.67 8.57
N GLN A 157 9.81 0.28 8.17
CA GLN A 157 8.64 0.69 8.95
C GLN A 157 7.65 -0.46 9.14
N LEU A 158 7.41 -1.25 8.08
CA LEU A 158 6.46 -2.37 8.14
C LEU A 158 6.96 -3.48 9.06
N ARG A 159 8.27 -3.82 8.99
CA ARG A 159 8.89 -4.77 9.93
C ARG A 159 8.76 -4.28 11.37
N GLN A 160 9.01 -2.99 11.62
CA GLN A 160 8.82 -2.40 12.95
C GLN A 160 7.39 -2.52 13.45
N CYS A 161 6.39 -2.40 12.57
CA CYS A 161 5.00 -2.66 12.96
C CYS A 161 4.79 -4.11 13.43
N LEU A 162 5.27 -5.11 12.68
CA LEU A 162 5.15 -6.51 13.08
C LEU A 162 5.88 -6.79 14.41
N ASP A 163 7.11 -6.29 14.54
CA ASP A 163 7.91 -6.43 15.76
C ASP A 163 7.18 -5.80 16.97
N THR A 164 6.54 -4.64 16.78
CA THR A 164 5.78 -3.96 17.84
C THR A 164 4.49 -4.72 18.18
N ILE A 165 3.77 -5.29 17.19
CA ILE A 165 2.61 -6.16 17.43
C ILE A 165 3.01 -7.34 18.34
N MET A 166 4.18 -7.91 18.12
CA MET A 166 4.65 -9.04 18.90
C MET A 166 5.12 -8.66 20.30
N GLN A 167 5.80 -7.51 20.45
CA GLN A 167 6.44 -7.10 21.70
C GLN A 167 5.55 -6.24 22.59
N ASN A 168 4.78 -5.32 21.98
CA ASN A 168 3.93 -4.37 22.69
C ASN A 168 2.64 -4.07 21.86
N PRO A 169 1.73 -5.04 21.76
CA PRO A 169 0.52 -4.90 20.92
C PRO A 169 -0.44 -3.81 21.38
N ALA A 170 -0.28 -3.25 22.59
CA ALA A 170 -1.09 -2.13 23.09
C ALA A 170 -0.56 -0.76 22.62
N ASP A 171 0.57 -0.69 21.91
CA ASP A 171 1.10 0.56 21.39
C ASP A 171 0.18 1.14 20.30
N ARG A 172 -0.10 2.43 20.39
CA ARG A 172 -0.94 3.16 19.40
C ARG A 172 -0.14 3.68 18.21
N ARG A 173 1.18 3.48 18.19
CA ARG A 173 2.12 3.92 17.15
C ARG A 173 2.49 2.80 16.18
N ILE A 174 1.67 1.74 16.11
CA ILE A 174 1.85 0.65 15.14
C ILE A 174 1.34 1.14 13.78
N LEU A 175 2.14 1.95 13.12
CA LEU A 175 1.78 2.55 11.83
C LEU A 175 3.02 2.71 10.94
N PHE A 176 2.79 2.76 9.64
CA PHE A 176 3.77 3.13 8.64
C PHE A 176 3.14 4.02 7.56
N HIS A 177 3.95 4.77 6.85
CA HIS A 177 3.47 5.66 5.81
C HIS A 177 4.43 5.74 4.62
N ALA A 178 3.91 6.22 3.47
CA ALA A 178 4.64 6.32 2.22
C ALA A 178 4.91 7.77 1.78
N TRP A 179 4.40 8.77 2.49
CA TRP A 179 4.57 10.17 2.11
C TRP A 179 5.89 10.72 2.62
N ASN A 180 6.87 10.81 1.71
CA ASN A 180 8.19 11.38 1.99
C ASN A 180 8.40 12.66 1.17
N PRO A 181 8.26 13.84 1.78
CA PRO A 181 8.41 15.12 1.06
C PRO A 181 9.77 15.30 0.38
N ALA A 182 10.80 14.61 0.87
CA ALA A 182 12.16 14.74 0.32
C ALA A 182 12.37 14.05 -1.04
N VAL A 183 11.42 13.22 -1.50
CA VAL A 183 11.55 12.45 -2.74
C VAL A 183 10.37 12.61 -3.70
N LEU A 184 9.42 13.51 -3.42
CA LEU A 184 8.21 13.66 -4.25
C LEU A 184 8.52 14.09 -5.69
N ASP A 185 9.60 14.81 -5.89
CA ASP A 185 10.11 15.25 -7.20
C ASP A 185 11.01 14.20 -7.88
N GLN A 186 11.25 13.06 -7.24
CA GLN A 186 12.20 12.03 -7.67
C GLN A 186 11.51 10.67 -7.87
N ILE A 187 10.19 10.65 -8.01
CA ILE A 187 9.40 9.43 -8.18
C ILE A 187 8.35 9.59 -9.28
N ALA A 188 8.05 8.50 -9.97
CA ALA A 188 7.11 8.48 -11.07
C ALA A 188 5.67 8.85 -10.64
N LEU A 189 5.28 8.52 -9.42
CA LEU A 189 3.95 8.80 -8.88
C LEU A 189 4.00 8.96 -7.35
N PRO A 190 3.65 10.15 -6.81
CA PRO A 190 3.47 10.35 -5.37
C PRO A 190 2.41 9.43 -4.77
N ALA A 191 2.73 8.83 -3.64
CA ALA A 191 1.89 7.84 -2.99
C ALA A 191 0.46 8.32 -2.74
N CYS A 192 -0.53 7.53 -3.17
CA CYS A 192 -1.94 7.71 -2.83
C CYS A 192 -2.29 7.05 -1.50
N HIS A 193 -1.80 5.85 -1.25
CA HIS A 193 -1.90 5.14 0.03
C HIS A 193 -0.91 5.77 1.01
N LEU A 194 -1.37 6.71 1.83
CA LEU A 194 -0.46 7.48 2.67
C LEU A 194 -0.05 6.78 3.95
N LEU A 195 -1.03 6.26 4.70
CA LEU A 195 -0.82 5.81 6.06
C LEU A 195 -1.61 4.56 6.36
N TYR A 196 -0.93 3.58 6.94
CA TYR A 196 -1.48 2.33 7.43
C TYR A 196 -1.26 2.25 8.94
N GLN A 197 -2.34 2.05 9.72
CA GLN A 197 -2.26 1.88 11.17
C GLN A 197 -2.91 0.56 11.57
N PHE A 198 -2.14 -0.31 12.21
CA PHE A 198 -2.63 -1.54 12.81
C PHE A 198 -3.12 -1.32 14.24
N LEU A 199 -4.23 -1.95 14.56
CA LEU A 199 -4.92 -1.83 15.85
C LEU A 199 -5.19 -3.24 16.41
N PRO A 200 -4.21 -3.85 17.11
CA PRO A 200 -4.42 -5.13 17.77
C PRO A 200 -5.38 -5.00 18.96
N ASN A 201 -6.29 -5.97 19.08
CA ASN A 201 -7.09 -6.19 20.28
C ASN A 201 -6.54 -7.43 20.99
N VAL A 202 -5.77 -7.23 22.04
CA VAL A 202 -5.08 -8.31 22.77
C VAL A 202 -6.06 -9.31 23.38
N THR A 203 -7.14 -8.81 23.96
CA THR A 203 -8.15 -9.64 24.65
C THR A 203 -8.87 -10.58 23.68
N ARG A 204 -9.19 -10.11 22.48
CA ARG A 204 -9.91 -10.90 21.46
C ARG A 204 -8.99 -11.59 20.48
N ARG A 205 -7.69 -11.34 20.53
CA ARG A 205 -6.73 -11.79 19.52
C ARG A 205 -7.15 -11.41 18.10
N GLU A 206 -7.72 -10.21 17.96
CA GLU A 206 -8.14 -9.64 16.68
C GLU A 206 -7.22 -8.47 16.29
N ILE A 207 -7.05 -8.23 15.00
CA ILE A 207 -6.32 -7.08 14.50
C ILE A 207 -7.13 -6.35 13.43
N SER A 208 -7.10 -5.02 13.49
CA SER A 208 -7.78 -4.15 12.53
C SER A 208 -6.77 -3.25 11.82
N LEU A 209 -7.16 -2.73 10.65
CA LEU A 209 -6.38 -1.80 9.86
C LEU A 209 -7.18 -0.54 9.57
N CYS A 210 -6.58 0.62 9.82
CA CYS A 210 -6.99 1.90 9.26
C CYS A 210 -6.02 2.28 8.14
N LEU A 211 -6.55 2.49 6.93
CA LEU A 211 -5.79 2.94 5.76
C LEU A 211 -6.32 4.30 5.32
N TYR A 212 -5.43 5.29 5.23
CA TYR A 212 -5.77 6.59 4.66
C TYR A 212 -5.18 6.75 3.26
N ILE A 213 -6.05 7.12 2.32
CA ILE A 213 -5.73 7.41 0.92
C ILE A 213 -6.05 8.87 0.64
N ARG A 214 -5.06 9.64 0.15
CA ARG A 214 -5.24 11.07 -0.12
C ARG A 214 -6.13 11.36 -1.33
N SER A 215 -6.06 10.49 -2.36
CA SER A 215 -6.73 10.66 -3.64
C SER A 215 -7.00 9.28 -4.23
N ASN A 216 -8.24 8.99 -4.59
CA ASN A 216 -8.68 7.67 -4.97
C ASN A 216 -9.65 7.68 -6.17
N ASP A 217 -9.22 7.10 -7.27
CA ASP A 217 -10.09 6.68 -8.36
C ASP A 217 -11.05 5.59 -7.86
N VAL A 218 -12.31 5.97 -7.66
CA VAL A 218 -13.30 5.05 -7.07
C VAL A 218 -13.72 3.96 -8.06
N GLY A 219 -13.64 4.23 -9.35
CA GLY A 219 -14.04 3.27 -10.40
C GLY A 219 -13.07 2.12 -10.57
N LEU A 220 -11.79 2.40 -10.70
CA LEU A 220 -10.75 1.39 -10.95
C LEU A 220 -9.85 1.17 -9.73
N GLY A 221 -9.45 2.24 -9.05
CA GLY A 221 -8.49 2.18 -7.93
C GLY A 221 -9.09 1.58 -6.66
N THR A 222 -10.28 2.00 -6.21
CA THR A 222 -10.85 1.51 -4.94
C THR A 222 -10.93 -0.02 -4.85
N PRO A 223 -11.45 -0.78 -5.84
CA PRO A 223 -11.48 -2.24 -5.76
C PRO A 223 -10.10 -2.88 -5.62
N PHE A 224 -9.11 -2.27 -6.25
CA PHE A 224 -7.72 -2.70 -6.24
C PHE A 224 -7.10 -2.46 -4.85
N ASN A 225 -7.19 -1.23 -4.34
CA ASN A 225 -6.62 -0.83 -3.07
C ASN A 225 -7.28 -1.52 -1.86
N LEU A 226 -8.59 -1.81 -1.94
CA LEU A 226 -9.28 -2.62 -0.92
C LEU A 226 -8.70 -4.04 -0.88
N THR A 227 -8.38 -4.61 -2.03
CA THR A 227 -7.73 -5.93 -2.12
C THR A 227 -6.37 -5.93 -1.44
N GLU A 228 -5.53 -4.94 -1.74
CA GLU A 228 -4.18 -4.82 -1.17
C GLU A 228 -4.22 -4.63 0.35
N GLY A 229 -5.02 -3.66 0.83
CA GLY A 229 -5.10 -3.38 2.26
C GLY A 229 -5.64 -4.56 3.06
N ALA A 230 -6.67 -5.23 2.55
CA ALA A 230 -7.24 -6.41 3.20
C ALA A 230 -6.28 -7.61 3.16
N ALA A 231 -5.60 -7.87 2.02
CA ALA A 231 -4.61 -8.94 1.90
C ALA A 231 -3.41 -8.71 2.84
N LEU A 232 -2.92 -7.47 2.95
CA LEU A 232 -1.87 -7.11 3.90
C LEU A 232 -2.31 -7.36 5.34
N LEU A 233 -3.54 -6.98 5.73
CA LEU A 233 -4.05 -7.22 7.07
C LEU A 233 -4.14 -8.72 7.39
N HIS A 234 -4.57 -9.55 6.43
CA HIS A 234 -4.59 -11.01 6.57
C HIS A 234 -3.17 -11.58 6.71
N LEU A 235 -2.20 -11.11 5.93
CA LEU A 235 -0.81 -11.55 6.03
C LEU A 235 -0.22 -11.20 7.40
N VAL A 236 -0.39 -9.94 7.84
CA VAL A 236 0.07 -9.50 9.17
C VAL A 236 -0.59 -10.33 10.28
N GLY A 237 -1.89 -10.55 10.20
CA GLY A 237 -2.60 -11.41 11.16
C GLY A 237 -2.02 -12.83 11.22
N ARG A 238 -1.75 -13.44 10.06
CA ARG A 238 -1.16 -14.78 9.95
C ARG A 238 0.22 -14.87 10.57
N LEU A 239 1.09 -13.88 10.29
CA LEU A 239 2.47 -13.84 10.81
C LEU A 239 2.57 -13.48 12.28
N THR A 240 1.55 -12.86 12.88
CA THR A 240 1.54 -12.38 14.27
C THR A 240 0.54 -13.10 15.18
N GLY A 241 -0.28 -14.01 14.62
CA GLY A 241 -1.25 -14.80 15.36
C GLY A 241 -2.51 -14.03 15.78
N TYR A 242 -2.85 -12.96 15.06
CA TYR A 242 -4.09 -12.21 15.26
C TYR A 242 -5.08 -12.51 14.13
N THR A 243 -6.36 -12.59 14.46
CA THR A 243 -7.44 -12.74 13.47
C THR A 243 -7.80 -11.37 12.88
N PRO A 244 -7.77 -11.18 11.54
CA PRO A 244 -8.24 -9.97 10.90
C PRO A 244 -9.68 -9.64 11.25
N ARG A 245 -9.96 -8.38 11.62
CA ARG A 245 -11.32 -7.98 12.06
C ARG A 245 -11.87 -6.84 11.23
N TRP A 246 -11.47 -5.59 11.51
CA TRP A 246 -12.00 -4.42 10.81
C TRP A 246 -10.98 -3.85 9.85
N PHE A 247 -11.41 -3.62 8.64
CA PHE A 247 -10.66 -2.82 7.67
C PHE A 247 -11.41 -1.52 7.42
N SER A 248 -10.87 -0.41 7.94
CA SER A 248 -11.39 0.95 7.75
C SER A 248 -10.55 1.67 6.71
N TYR A 249 -11.20 2.15 5.66
CA TYR A 249 -10.61 2.73 4.48
C TYR A 249 -11.07 4.18 4.37
N PHE A 250 -10.19 5.12 4.63
CA PHE A 250 -10.45 6.56 4.62
C PHE A 250 -9.94 7.18 3.33
N ILE A 251 -10.75 7.99 2.69
CA ILE A 251 -10.44 8.63 1.41
C ILE A 251 -10.50 10.15 1.59
N GLY A 252 -9.43 10.85 1.24
CA GLY A 252 -9.41 12.32 1.25
C GLY A 252 -10.20 12.90 0.08
N ASP A 253 -9.79 12.60 -1.15
CA ASP A 253 -10.47 12.96 -2.39
C ASP A 253 -10.99 11.68 -3.06
N ALA A 254 -12.30 11.44 -2.98
CA ALA A 254 -12.97 10.34 -3.65
C ALA A 254 -13.53 10.84 -4.99
N HIS A 255 -13.00 10.32 -6.10
CA HIS A 255 -13.40 10.81 -7.42
C HIS A 255 -13.68 9.69 -8.42
N ILE A 256 -14.50 10.03 -9.42
CA ILE A 256 -14.84 9.19 -10.55
C ILE A 256 -14.48 9.98 -11.82
N TYR A 257 -13.68 9.38 -12.69
CA TYR A 257 -13.36 9.97 -13.99
C TYR A 257 -14.54 9.92 -14.96
N GLU A 258 -14.70 10.96 -15.78
CA GLU A 258 -15.78 11.08 -16.76
C GLU A 258 -15.84 9.87 -17.71
N ASN A 259 -14.69 9.37 -18.15
CA ASN A 259 -14.59 8.20 -19.04
C ASN A 259 -14.89 6.84 -18.36
N GLN A 260 -15.23 6.84 -17.08
CA GLN A 260 -15.64 5.64 -16.32
C GLN A 260 -17.16 5.60 -16.05
N LEU A 261 -17.91 6.65 -16.37
CA LEU A 261 -19.32 6.78 -16.00
C LEU A 261 -20.18 5.63 -16.53
N ASP A 262 -20.06 5.30 -17.82
CA ASP A 262 -20.86 4.23 -18.44
C ASP A 262 -20.60 2.87 -17.79
N MET A 263 -19.32 2.60 -17.48
CA MET A 263 -18.92 1.38 -16.77
C MET A 263 -19.57 1.32 -15.37
N LEU A 264 -19.53 2.42 -14.62
CA LEU A 264 -20.08 2.48 -13.27
C LEU A 264 -21.61 2.43 -13.27
N GLN A 265 -22.29 3.08 -14.22
CA GLN A 265 -23.74 2.98 -14.39
C GLN A 265 -24.17 1.53 -14.63
N GLN A 266 -23.47 0.81 -15.51
CA GLN A 266 -23.72 -0.62 -15.73
C GLN A 266 -23.44 -1.43 -14.45
N GLN A 267 -22.37 -1.15 -13.74
CA GLN A 267 -21.99 -1.84 -12.49
C GLN A 267 -23.06 -1.65 -11.40
N LEU A 268 -23.66 -0.48 -11.29
CA LEU A 268 -24.71 -0.14 -10.32
C LEU A 268 -26.04 -0.88 -10.56
N GLN A 269 -26.27 -1.44 -11.74
CA GLN A 269 -27.43 -2.28 -12.04
C GLN A 269 -27.26 -3.74 -11.61
N ARG A 270 -26.06 -4.12 -11.13
CA ARG A 270 -25.74 -5.49 -10.80
C ARG A 270 -25.81 -5.72 -9.28
N GLU A 271 -26.52 -6.76 -8.87
CA GLU A 271 -26.55 -7.17 -7.48
C GLU A 271 -25.22 -7.85 -7.11
N PRO A 272 -24.57 -7.48 -5.98
CA PRO A 272 -23.35 -8.13 -5.55
C PRO A 272 -23.61 -9.57 -5.10
N TYR A 273 -22.72 -10.49 -5.46
CA TYR A 273 -22.67 -11.83 -4.86
C TYR A 273 -22.10 -11.77 -3.44
N GLU A 274 -22.21 -12.87 -2.71
CA GLU A 274 -21.57 -13.04 -1.40
C GLU A 274 -20.06 -12.80 -1.49
N SER A 275 -19.50 -12.23 -0.42
CA SER A 275 -18.07 -11.97 -0.33
C SER A 275 -17.28 -13.27 -0.25
N PRO A 276 -16.20 -13.45 -1.03
CA PRO A 276 -15.35 -14.62 -0.93
C PRO A 276 -14.53 -14.61 0.37
N GLN A 277 -13.81 -15.70 0.61
CA GLN A 277 -12.81 -15.77 1.68
C GLN A 277 -11.41 -15.67 1.08
N LEU A 278 -10.52 -14.90 1.71
CA LEU A 278 -9.11 -14.94 1.36
C LEU A 278 -8.47 -16.19 1.94
N VAL A 279 -7.75 -16.91 1.10
CA VAL A 279 -6.93 -18.06 1.49
C VAL A 279 -5.47 -17.70 1.27
N ILE A 280 -4.66 -17.85 2.32
CA ILE A 280 -3.21 -17.77 2.23
C ILE A 280 -2.66 -19.20 2.24
N SER A 281 -1.75 -19.48 1.30
CA SER A 281 -1.10 -20.80 1.13
C SER A 281 -0.51 -21.32 2.45
N GLU A 282 -0.57 -22.63 2.65
CA GLU A 282 0.06 -23.30 3.78
C GLU A 282 1.58 -23.18 3.79
N ARG A 283 2.19 -22.84 2.64
CA ARG A 283 3.61 -22.52 2.53
C ARG A 283 4.01 -21.35 3.45
N VAL A 284 3.09 -20.39 3.63
CA VAL A 284 3.30 -19.24 4.52
C VAL A 284 3.04 -19.66 5.96
N PRO A 285 4.02 -19.55 6.88
CA PRO A 285 3.83 -19.97 8.25
C PRO A 285 2.69 -19.23 8.95
N GLU A 286 2.03 -19.90 9.84
CA GLU A 286 0.95 -19.35 10.66
C GLU A 286 1.37 -19.36 12.12
N TYR A 287 1.68 -18.18 12.65
CA TYR A 287 2.15 -18.05 14.03
C TYR A 287 1.24 -18.74 15.05
N ALA A 288 -0.08 -18.66 14.86
CA ALA A 288 -1.04 -19.33 15.74
C ALA A 288 -0.88 -20.85 15.81
N LYS A 289 -0.30 -21.48 14.78
CA LYS A 289 -0.04 -22.92 14.70
C LYS A 289 1.38 -23.28 15.14
N THR A 290 2.35 -22.47 14.73
CA THR A 290 3.78 -22.79 14.91
C THR A 290 4.37 -22.21 16.18
N GLY A 291 3.83 -21.10 16.69
CA GLY A 291 4.41 -20.30 17.76
C GLY A 291 5.72 -19.59 17.37
N VAL A 292 6.12 -19.67 16.10
CA VAL A 292 7.37 -19.09 15.60
C VAL A 292 7.08 -17.82 14.83
N TYR A 293 7.72 -16.73 15.24
CA TYR A 293 7.60 -15.44 14.55
C TYR A 293 8.65 -15.35 13.43
N GLU A 294 8.16 -15.30 12.18
CA GLU A 294 8.99 -15.31 10.98
C GLU A 294 8.66 -14.12 10.05
N PRO A 295 8.99 -12.89 10.46
CA PRO A 295 8.64 -11.67 9.71
C PRO A 295 9.35 -11.52 8.37
N GLU A 296 10.41 -12.29 8.09
CA GLU A 296 11.06 -12.37 6.79
C GLU A 296 10.15 -12.91 5.68
N TRP A 297 8.98 -13.46 6.03
CA TRP A 297 7.95 -13.81 5.06
C TRP A 297 7.31 -12.61 4.38
N LEU A 298 7.48 -11.39 4.90
CA LEU A 298 7.16 -10.19 4.15
C LEU A 298 7.89 -10.11 2.80
N GLU A 299 9.07 -10.70 2.69
CA GLU A 299 9.88 -10.70 1.46
C GLU A 299 9.72 -12.00 0.65
N LYS A 300 9.41 -13.11 1.32
CA LYS A 300 9.31 -14.45 0.71
C LYS A 300 7.93 -14.73 0.11
N ILE A 301 6.92 -13.90 0.43
CA ILE A 301 5.57 -14.07 -0.08
C ILE A 301 5.53 -13.92 -1.61
N GLU A 302 4.71 -14.74 -2.25
CA GLU A 302 4.48 -14.72 -3.70
C GLU A 302 3.01 -14.41 -4.00
N PRO A 303 2.67 -13.84 -5.18
CA PRO A 303 1.28 -13.63 -5.56
C PRO A 303 0.44 -14.92 -5.54
N ALA A 304 1.07 -16.07 -5.85
CA ALA A 304 0.43 -17.39 -5.82
C ALA A 304 0.06 -17.87 -4.41
N ASP A 305 0.59 -17.25 -3.36
CA ASP A 305 0.22 -17.57 -1.98
C ASP A 305 -1.16 -17.04 -1.59
N PHE A 306 -1.74 -16.16 -2.41
CA PHE A 306 -3.07 -15.61 -2.18
C PHE A 306 -4.08 -16.15 -3.18
N SER A 307 -5.24 -16.56 -2.68
CA SER A 307 -6.37 -16.97 -3.52
C SER A 307 -7.70 -16.60 -2.86
N LEU A 308 -8.76 -16.56 -3.65
CA LEU A 308 -10.12 -16.29 -3.18
C LEU A 308 -10.97 -17.56 -3.29
N ALA A 309 -11.36 -18.10 -2.15
CA ALA A 309 -12.30 -19.21 -2.10
C ALA A 309 -13.75 -18.69 -2.23
N GLY A 310 -14.54 -19.33 -3.09
CA GLY A 310 -15.94 -18.96 -3.33
C GLY A 310 -16.12 -17.65 -4.11
N TYR A 311 -15.10 -17.13 -4.79
CA TYR A 311 -15.21 -15.91 -5.58
C TYR A 311 -16.07 -16.13 -6.82
N ARG A 312 -17.23 -15.48 -6.84
CA ARG A 312 -18.13 -15.35 -7.99
C ARG A 312 -18.23 -13.89 -8.39
N HIS A 313 -18.32 -13.61 -9.67
CA HIS A 313 -18.38 -12.24 -10.19
C HIS A 313 -19.23 -12.17 -11.43
N HIS A 314 -19.77 -10.99 -11.70
CA HIS A 314 -20.36 -10.66 -12.99
C HIS A 314 -19.28 -10.50 -14.05
N GLU A 315 -19.70 -10.45 -15.33
CA GLU A 315 -18.80 -10.22 -16.47
C GLU A 315 -17.90 -9.01 -16.25
N PRO A 316 -16.67 -9.03 -16.80
CA PRO A 316 -15.76 -7.90 -16.73
C PRO A 316 -16.39 -6.60 -17.22
N LEU A 317 -16.03 -5.51 -16.57
CA LEU A 317 -16.28 -4.15 -17.04
C LEU A 317 -14.95 -3.43 -17.07
N THR A 318 -14.66 -2.73 -18.15
CA THR A 318 -13.40 -2.02 -18.37
C THR A 318 -13.67 -0.54 -18.61
N ALA A 319 -12.73 0.30 -18.20
CA ALA A 319 -12.67 1.71 -18.54
C ALA A 319 -11.21 2.12 -18.74
N PRO A 320 -10.94 3.19 -19.50
CA PRO A 320 -9.58 3.72 -19.60
C PRO A 320 -9.07 4.22 -18.24
N MET A 321 -7.80 3.97 -17.96
CA MET A 321 -7.11 4.55 -16.81
C MET A 321 -6.62 5.94 -17.20
N ALA A 322 -6.90 6.95 -16.37
CA ALA A 322 -6.31 8.28 -16.51
C ALA A 322 -4.88 8.28 -15.95
N ILE A 323 -3.92 8.87 -16.66
CA ILE A 323 -2.47 8.85 -16.36
C ILE A 323 -1.98 10.27 -16.04
#